data_283af5458ad26bebcec43a228968d883
#
_entry.id   283af5458ad26bebcec43a228968d883
#
_cell.length_a   1.000
_cell.length_b   1.000
_cell.length_c   1.000
_cell.angle_alpha   90.00
_cell.angle_beta   90.00
_cell.angle_gamma   90.00
#
_symmetry.space_group_name_H-M   'P 1'
#
loop_
_entity.id
_entity.type
_entity.pdbx_description
1 polymer ?
#
loop_
_entity_poly.entity_id
_entity_poly.type
_entity_poly.pdbx_seq_one_letter_code
_entity_poly.pdbx_strand_id
1 'polypeptide(L)'
;QLLLYLQKVVSVDYIIIDYNFTNTSMSHPANFDDKKYGDFVNYTIWIENYIDKKGLREEMKEALAHFHLENAFRRIYWKRFAGIRKDMKRLVNEMESYPCLINNLSKRERKIVNAYRVSGFWGDLKLRYYNMRHKL
;
A
#
# COMPACT_ATOMS: atom_id res chain seq x y z
N GLN A 1 -12.64 -11.09 0.04
CA GLN A 1 -13.53 -11.84 0.93
C GLN A 1 -13.59 -13.32 0.55
N LEU A 2 -13.70 -13.63 -0.74
CA LEU A 2 -13.80 -15.00 -1.25
C LEU A 2 -12.60 -15.87 -0.83
N LEU A 3 -11.38 -15.34 -0.95
CA LEU A 3 -10.14 -16.08 -0.64
C LEU A 3 -10.04 -16.51 0.83
N LEU A 4 -10.68 -15.79 1.77
CA LEU A 4 -10.67 -16.14 3.19
C LEU A 4 -11.55 -17.35 3.53
N TYR A 5 -12.39 -17.79 2.60
CA TYR A 5 -13.26 -18.96 2.75
C TYR A 5 -12.79 -20.16 1.93
N LEU A 6 -11.78 -20.00 1.10
CA LEU A 6 -11.25 -21.09 0.27
C LEU A 6 -10.32 -21.98 1.10
N GLN A 7 -10.62 -23.27 1.14
CA GLN A 7 -9.76 -24.30 1.76
C GLN A 7 -8.56 -24.66 0.88
N LYS A 8 -8.64 -24.40 -0.41
CA LYS A 8 -7.59 -24.70 -1.39
C LYS A 8 -7.59 -23.67 -2.50
N VAL A 9 -6.41 -23.13 -2.82
CA VAL A 9 -6.19 -22.28 -3.99
C VAL A 9 -5.28 -23.01 -4.95
N VAL A 10 -5.69 -23.12 -6.21
CA VAL A 10 -4.88 -23.71 -7.29
C VAL A 10 -4.50 -22.59 -8.25
N SER A 11 -3.20 -22.45 -8.48
CA SER A 11 -2.67 -21.57 -9.53
C SER A 11 -2.82 -22.28 -10.88
N VAL A 12 -3.29 -21.56 -11.89
CA VAL A 12 -3.38 -22.04 -13.27
C VAL A 12 -2.57 -21.12 -14.17
N ASP A 13 -1.79 -21.69 -15.08
CA ASP A 13 -0.93 -20.95 -16.02
C ASP A 13 -1.72 -20.43 -17.24
N TYR A 14 -2.97 -19.99 -17.02
CA TYR A 14 -3.81 -19.40 -18.05
C TYR A 14 -4.08 -17.92 -17.77
N ILE A 15 -3.99 -17.09 -18.80
CA ILE A 15 -4.50 -15.71 -18.77
C ILE A 15 -6.04 -15.80 -18.78
N ILE A 16 -6.63 -15.58 -17.60
CA ILE A 16 -8.11 -15.59 -17.46
C ILE A 16 -8.70 -14.23 -17.81
N ILE A 17 -7.91 -13.15 -17.60
CA ILE A 17 -8.32 -11.78 -17.87
C ILE A 17 -7.17 -11.04 -18.55
N ASP A 18 -7.41 -10.53 -19.74
CA ASP A 18 -6.52 -9.57 -20.40
C ASP A 18 -6.99 -8.15 -20.03
N TYR A 19 -6.20 -7.45 -19.23
CA TYR A 19 -6.55 -6.13 -18.72
C TYR A 19 -5.91 -5.04 -19.56
N ASN A 20 -6.67 -4.50 -20.53
CA ASN A 20 -6.23 -3.36 -21.35
C ASN A 20 -6.22 -2.06 -20.55
N PHE A 21 -5.03 -1.57 -20.22
CA PHE A 21 -4.84 -0.33 -19.49
C PHE A 21 -4.86 0.86 -20.47
N THR A 22 -6.01 1.49 -20.65
CA THR A 22 -6.17 2.68 -21.49
C THR A 22 -6.29 3.94 -20.65
N ASN A 23 -6.05 5.12 -21.26
CA ASN A 23 -6.22 6.42 -20.60
C ASN A 23 -7.65 6.68 -20.12
N THR A 24 -8.63 5.96 -20.66
CA THR A 24 -10.04 6.02 -20.27
C THR A 24 -10.42 4.99 -19.22
N SER A 25 -9.50 4.07 -18.87
CA SER A 25 -9.75 3.07 -17.83
C SER A 25 -10.03 3.72 -16.49
N MET A 26 -11.01 3.20 -15.76
CA MET A 26 -11.31 3.64 -14.38
C MET A 26 -10.12 3.46 -13.44
N SER A 27 -9.22 2.52 -13.73
CA SER A 27 -8.00 2.26 -12.94
C SER A 27 -6.84 3.16 -13.33
N HIS A 28 -6.97 3.97 -14.40
CA HIS A 28 -5.89 4.88 -14.80
C HIS A 28 -5.67 5.95 -13.73
N PRO A 29 -4.40 6.24 -13.32
CA PRO A 29 -4.10 7.23 -12.28
C PRO A 29 -4.69 8.61 -12.54
N ALA A 30 -4.78 9.06 -13.80
CA ALA A 30 -5.37 10.34 -14.18
C ALA A 30 -6.89 10.41 -13.89
N ASN A 31 -7.58 9.26 -13.79
CA ASN A 31 -9.01 9.17 -13.52
C ASN A 31 -9.31 8.92 -12.04
N PHE A 32 -8.29 9.02 -11.18
CA PHE A 32 -8.41 8.76 -9.76
C PHE A 32 -8.89 10.01 -9.02
N ASP A 33 -10.18 10.07 -8.76
CA ASP A 33 -10.86 11.18 -8.08
C ASP A 33 -10.99 10.97 -6.55
N ASP A 34 -11.56 11.95 -5.86
CA ASP A 34 -11.76 11.89 -4.40
C ASP A 34 -12.73 10.78 -3.98
N LYS A 35 -13.72 10.46 -4.81
CA LYS A 35 -14.67 9.37 -4.51
C LYS A 35 -13.95 8.03 -4.52
N LYS A 36 -13.19 7.73 -5.57
CA LYS A 36 -12.39 6.50 -5.66
C LYS A 36 -11.36 6.40 -4.53
N TYR A 37 -10.79 7.52 -4.12
CA TYR A 37 -9.92 7.55 -2.96
C TYR A 37 -10.67 7.23 -1.67
N GLY A 38 -11.86 7.78 -1.48
CA GLY A 38 -12.72 7.45 -0.35
C GLY A 38 -13.08 5.97 -0.30
N ASP A 39 -13.47 5.39 -1.43
CA ASP A 39 -13.76 3.96 -1.55
C ASP A 39 -12.54 3.09 -1.20
N PHE A 40 -11.35 3.47 -1.66
CA PHE A 40 -10.11 2.80 -1.31
C PHE A 40 -9.81 2.84 0.19
N VAL A 41 -9.97 3.99 0.83
CA VAL A 41 -9.76 4.14 2.29
C VAL A 41 -10.78 3.28 3.06
N ASN A 42 -12.05 3.34 2.69
CA ASN A 42 -13.10 2.54 3.32
C ASN A 42 -12.84 1.03 3.16
N TYR A 43 -12.40 0.61 1.99
CA TYR A 43 -12.03 -0.78 1.74
C TYR A 43 -10.84 -1.23 2.60
N THR A 44 -9.83 -0.38 2.76
CA THR A 44 -8.67 -0.67 3.61
C THR A 44 -9.10 -0.87 5.07
N ILE A 45 -9.91 0.06 5.60
CA ILE A 45 -10.44 -0.03 6.97
C ILE A 45 -11.31 -1.28 7.14
N TRP A 46 -12.14 -1.58 6.15
CA TRP A 46 -13.02 -2.73 6.19
C TRP A 46 -12.25 -4.05 6.25
N ILE A 47 -11.15 -4.20 5.46
CA ILE A 47 -10.30 -5.38 5.50
C ILE A 47 -9.68 -5.56 6.89
N GLU A 48 -9.07 -4.51 7.46
CA GLU A 48 -8.46 -4.58 8.79
C GLU A 48 -9.49 -5.00 9.84
N ASN A 49 -10.66 -4.35 9.86
CA ASN A 49 -11.75 -4.68 10.78
C ASN A 49 -12.29 -6.11 10.60
N TYR A 50 -12.36 -6.60 9.37
CA TYR A 50 -12.79 -7.95 9.07
C TYR A 50 -11.82 -9.00 9.63
N ILE A 51 -10.52 -8.79 9.44
CA ILE A 51 -9.45 -9.65 9.94
C ILE A 51 -9.49 -9.69 11.47
N ASP A 52 -9.67 -8.52 12.13
CA ASP A 52 -9.80 -8.41 13.57
C ASP A 52 -11.02 -9.15 14.10
N LYS A 53 -12.17 -8.93 13.47
CA LYS A 53 -13.44 -9.60 13.85
C LYS A 53 -13.36 -11.12 13.74
N LYS A 54 -12.52 -11.63 12.82
CA LYS A 54 -12.29 -13.06 12.64
C LYS A 54 -11.18 -13.63 13.54
N GLY A 55 -10.48 -12.78 14.29
CA GLY A 55 -9.34 -13.21 15.14
C GLY A 55 -8.11 -13.65 14.34
N LEU A 56 -8.03 -13.28 13.04
CA LEU A 56 -6.98 -13.73 12.12
C LEU A 56 -5.75 -12.82 12.09
N ARG A 57 -5.70 -11.77 12.93
CA ARG A 57 -4.61 -10.79 12.89
C ARG A 57 -3.23 -11.40 13.08
N GLU A 58 -3.11 -12.35 14.00
CA GLU A 58 -1.84 -13.02 14.29
C GLU A 58 -1.36 -13.87 13.12
N GLU A 59 -2.27 -14.63 12.50
CA GLU A 59 -1.97 -15.50 11.36
C GLU A 59 -1.65 -14.69 10.09
N MET A 60 -2.24 -13.50 9.96
CA MET A 60 -2.11 -12.65 8.76
C MET A 60 -1.14 -11.49 8.94
N LYS A 61 -0.32 -11.45 9.99
CA LYS A 61 0.59 -10.33 10.29
C LYS A 61 1.47 -9.92 9.13
N GLU A 62 2.14 -10.87 8.50
CA GLU A 62 3.03 -10.61 7.37
C GLU A 62 2.25 -10.14 6.14
N ALA A 63 1.12 -10.78 5.84
CA ALA A 63 0.25 -10.36 4.74
C ALA A 63 -0.32 -8.95 4.96
N LEU A 64 -0.68 -8.62 6.21
CA LEU A 64 -1.09 -7.25 6.58
C LEU A 64 0.04 -6.24 6.41
N ALA A 65 1.27 -6.60 6.77
CA ALA A 65 2.43 -5.73 6.60
C ALA A 65 2.69 -5.44 5.11
N HIS A 66 2.56 -6.42 4.23
CA HIS A 66 2.59 -6.21 2.78
C HIS A 66 1.44 -5.33 2.30
N PHE A 67 0.23 -5.55 2.79
CA PHE A 67 -0.94 -4.74 2.47
C PHE A 67 -0.77 -3.27 2.89
N HIS A 68 -0.22 -3.02 4.09
CA HIS A 68 0.09 -1.67 4.56
C HIS A 68 1.18 -0.99 3.71
N LEU A 69 2.20 -1.76 3.31
CA LEU A 69 3.26 -1.28 2.42
C LEU A 69 2.69 -0.77 1.09
N GLU A 70 1.91 -1.61 0.42
CA GLU A 70 1.29 -1.25 -0.85
C GLU A 70 0.36 -0.04 -0.72
N ASN A 71 -0.47 -0.02 0.32
CA ASN A 71 -1.42 1.08 0.53
C ASN A 71 -0.71 2.40 0.83
N ALA A 72 0.36 2.40 1.62
CA ALA A 72 1.14 3.60 1.91
C ALA A 72 1.75 4.19 0.63
N PHE A 73 2.39 3.36 -0.20
CA PHE A 73 2.99 3.84 -1.45
C PHE A 73 1.95 4.20 -2.50
N ARG A 74 0.84 3.47 -2.59
CA ARG A 74 -0.29 3.83 -3.47
C ARG A 74 -0.82 5.23 -3.15
N ARG A 75 -0.98 5.57 -1.86
CA ARG A 75 -1.37 6.92 -1.42
C ARG A 75 -0.33 7.97 -1.83
N ILE A 76 0.96 7.66 -1.70
CA ILE A 76 2.05 8.55 -2.15
C ILE A 76 1.96 8.81 -3.66
N TYR A 77 1.77 7.78 -4.46
CA TYR A 77 1.63 7.90 -5.92
C TYR A 77 0.38 8.70 -6.32
N TRP A 78 -0.70 8.60 -5.57
CA TRP A 78 -1.90 9.41 -5.79
C TRP A 78 -1.84 10.81 -5.14
N LYS A 79 -0.69 11.19 -4.59
CA LYS A 79 -0.47 12.49 -3.91
C LYS A 79 -1.42 12.74 -2.71
N ARG A 80 -1.88 11.68 -2.07
CA ARG A 80 -2.79 11.73 -0.91
C ARG A 80 -1.98 11.63 0.39
N PHE A 81 -1.40 12.74 0.83
CA PHE A 81 -0.44 12.78 1.94
C PHE A 81 -1.08 12.90 3.33
N ALA A 82 -2.38 13.14 3.41
CA ALA A 82 -3.08 13.22 4.70
C ALA A 82 -2.88 11.90 5.48
N GLY A 83 -2.30 11.98 6.69
CA GLY A 83 -2.04 10.81 7.54
C GLY A 83 -0.87 9.92 7.12
N ILE A 84 -0.16 10.21 6.03
CA ILE A 84 0.93 9.37 5.51
C ILE A 84 2.06 9.17 6.53
N ARG A 85 2.33 10.15 7.40
CA ARG A 85 3.32 10.03 8.47
C ARG A 85 2.99 8.88 9.42
N LYS A 86 1.71 8.71 9.78
CA LYS A 86 1.24 7.61 10.64
C LYS A 86 1.46 6.27 9.95
N ASP A 87 1.09 6.17 8.67
CA ASP A 87 1.26 4.96 7.88
C ASP A 87 2.73 4.59 7.73
N MET A 88 3.59 5.57 7.43
CA MET A 88 5.02 5.33 7.29
C MET A 88 5.69 4.95 8.62
N LYS A 89 5.24 5.49 9.76
CA LYS A 89 5.71 5.08 11.08
C LYS A 89 5.35 3.62 11.36
N ARG A 90 4.09 3.23 11.08
CA ARG A 90 3.65 1.83 11.19
C ARG A 90 4.52 0.92 10.31
N LEU A 91 4.69 1.30 9.05
CA LEU A 91 5.46 0.54 8.08
C LEU A 91 6.93 0.34 8.51
N VAL A 92 7.57 1.37 9.06
CA VAL A 92 8.94 1.26 9.59
C VAL A 92 9.01 0.20 10.70
N ASN A 93 8.05 0.20 11.63
CA ASN A 93 7.99 -0.80 12.70
C ASN A 93 7.71 -2.21 12.14
N GLU A 94 6.83 -2.35 11.16
CA GLU A 94 6.55 -3.64 10.51
C GLU A 94 7.77 -4.18 9.75
N MET A 95 8.57 -3.32 9.14
CA MET A 95 9.83 -3.70 8.47
C MET A 95 10.92 -4.19 9.43
N GLU A 96 10.88 -3.81 10.69
CA GLU A 96 11.76 -4.37 11.71
C GLU A 96 11.40 -5.83 12.01
N SER A 97 10.11 -6.14 12.02
CA SER A 97 9.59 -7.50 12.22
C SER A 97 9.66 -8.38 10.96
N TYR A 98 9.52 -7.76 9.79
CA TYR A 98 9.47 -8.43 8.48
C TYR A 98 10.48 -7.81 7.50
N PRO A 99 11.78 -8.12 7.60
CA PRO A 99 12.83 -7.54 6.74
C PRO A 99 12.61 -7.84 5.24
N CYS A 100 11.88 -8.90 4.89
CA CYS A 100 11.53 -9.24 3.50
C CYS A 100 10.78 -8.13 2.77
N LEU A 101 10.01 -7.29 3.47
CA LEU A 101 9.31 -6.15 2.90
C LEU A 101 10.25 -5.17 2.16
N ILE A 102 11.50 -5.07 2.61
CA ILE A 102 12.50 -4.19 1.98
C ILE A 102 12.83 -4.64 0.57
N ASN A 103 12.78 -5.95 0.30
CA ASN A 103 13.13 -6.52 -1.02
C ASN A 103 12.15 -6.08 -2.11
N ASN A 104 10.90 -5.82 -1.76
CA ASN A 104 9.83 -5.41 -2.67
C ASN A 104 9.87 -3.90 -2.98
N LEU A 105 10.72 -3.14 -2.29
CA LEU A 105 10.84 -1.70 -2.49
C LEU A 105 11.78 -1.36 -3.63
N SER A 106 11.33 -0.46 -4.50
CA SER A 106 12.19 0.23 -5.45
C SER A 106 13.27 1.06 -4.73
N LYS A 107 14.34 1.40 -5.43
CA LYS A 107 15.42 2.25 -4.90
C LYS A 107 14.90 3.60 -4.35
N ARG A 108 13.84 4.13 -4.95
CA ARG A 108 13.21 5.38 -4.54
C ARG A 108 12.42 5.21 -3.23
N GLU A 109 11.61 4.18 -3.16
CA GLU A 109 10.80 3.88 -1.99
C GLU A 109 11.68 3.60 -0.76
N ARG A 110 12.77 2.85 -0.94
CA ARG A 110 13.77 2.64 0.14
C ARG A 110 14.32 3.95 0.68
N LYS A 111 14.60 4.94 -0.18
CA LYS A 111 15.08 6.25 0.28
C LYS A 111 14.03 7.02 1.08
N ILE A 112 12.75 6.89 0.73
CA ILE A 112 11.64 7.49 1.49
C ILE A 112 11.52 6.82 2.85
N VAL A 113 11.45 5.48 2.89
CA VAL A 113 11.37 4.71 4.15
C VAL A 113 12.54 5.03 5.07
N ASN A 114 13.77 5.03 4.55
CA ASN A 114 14.96 5.34 5.34
C ASN A 114 14.93 6.75 5.93
N ALA A 115 14.37 7.72 5.22
CA ALA A 115 14.19 9.06 5.77
C ALA A 115 13.18 9.07 6.94
N TYR A 116 12.08 8.29 6.84
CA TYR A 116 11.12 8.14 7.94
C TYR A 116 11.69 7.36 9.13
N ARG A 117 12.64 6.44 8.92
CA ARG A 117 13.39 5.79 10.00
C ARG A 117 14.20 6.78 10.83
N VAL A 118 14.79 7.79 10.20
CA VAL A 118 15.53 8.84 10.89
C VAL A 118 14.58 9.72 11.70
N SER A 119 13.58 10.28 11.05
CA SER A 119 12.49 11.02 11.71
C SER A 119 11.33 11.28 10.75
N GLY A 120 10.12 11.50 11.30
CA GLY A 120 8.95 11.88 10.51
C GLY A 120 9.16 13.20 9.74
N PHE A 121 9.92 14.14 10.30
CA PHE A 121 10.24 15.40 9.63
C PHE A 121 11.10 15.18 8.37
N TRP A 122 12.17 14.41 8.48
CA TRP A 122 13.03 14.07 7.33
C TRP A 122 12.28 13.26 6.29
N GLY A 123 11.41 12.36 6.72
CA GLY A 123 10.52 11.61 5.84
C GLY A 123 9.63 12.53 5.01
N ASP A 124 8.94 13.46 5.65
CA ASP A 124 8.05 14.42 4.97
C ASP A 124 8.83 15.34 4.02
N LEU A 125 10.00 15.81 4.43
CA LEU A 125 10.86 16.64 3.59
C LEU A 125 11.31 15.87 2.34
N LYS A 126 11.72 14.62 2.52
CA LYS A 126 12.13 13.74 1.43
C LYS A 126 10.98 13.47 0.45
N LEU A 127 9.79 13.20 0.99
CA LEU A 127 8.60 12.98 0.21
C LEU A 127 8.22 14.21 -0.64
N ARG A 128 8.23 15.40 -0.03
CA ARG A 128 7.98 16.67 -0.74
C ARG A 128 9.01 16.90 -1.85
N TYR A 129 10.29 16.67 -1.57
CA TYR A 129 11.37 16.81 -2.57
C TYR A 129 11.12 15.90 -3.77
N TYR A 130 10.77 14.65 -3.57
CA TYR A 130 10.47 13.73 -4.67
C TYR A 130 9.22 14.14 -5.45
N ASN A 131 8.20 14.62 -4.77
CA ASN A 131 6.97 15.07 -5.41
C ASN A 131 7.20 16.31 -6.31
N MET A 132 8.06 17.25 -5.88
CA MET A 132 8.40 18.44 -6.69
C MET A 132 9.25 18.08 -7.91
N ARG A 133 10.24 17.18 -7.74
CA ARG A 133 11.24 16.92 -8.78
C ARG A 133 10.74 16.00 -9.90
N HIS A 134 9.75 15.17 -9.63
CA HIS A 134 9.34 14.12 -10.55
C HIS A 134 7.94 14.30 -11.13
N LYS A 135 7.25 15.44 -10.88
CA LYS A 135 5.85 15.66 -11.33
C LYS A 135 5.14 14.31 -11.47
N LEU A 136 4.91 13.68 -10.31
CA LEU A 136 4.21 12.38 -10.27
C LEU A 136 2.78 12.56 -10.67
#